data_0d1ab3854d955518c79fe12391ec8f1a
#
_entry.id   0d1ab3854d955518c79fe12391ec8f1a
#
_cell.length_a   1.000
_cell.length_b   1.000
_cell.length_c   1.000
_cell.angle_alpha   90.00
_cell.angle_beta   90.00
_cell.angle_gamma   90.00
#
_symmetry.space_group_name_H-M   'P 1'
#
loop_
_entity.id
_entity.type
_entity.pdbx_description
1 polymer ?
#
loop_
_entity_poly.entity_id
_entity_poly.type
_entity_poly.pdbx_seq_one_letter_code
_entity_poly.pdbx_strand_id
1 'polypeptide(L)'
;NFGYLTRGGYSKKINGKRTFIKKDPNQYYTYTGALVDYSQVVELKTPFRGYTAWHKYSDAQIKSLHAWILFIGERDSIDIRKGLPEWVKEKGAEGFEFNSDAYYGKVKGLLNHTNTRKDKFDMFPQQELMDMLISL
;
A
#
# COMPACT_ATOMS: atom_id res chain seq x y z
N ASN A 1 -3.95 9.14 1.69
CA ASN A 1 -2.50 9.19 1.48
C ASN A 1 -2.10 8.22 0.38
N PHE A 2 -1.49 8.72 -0.68
CA PHE A 2 -1.15 7.86 -1.81
C PHE A 2 0.09 6.99 -1.54
N GLY A 3 1.08 7.49 -0.84
CA GLY A 3 2.27 6.73 -0.46
C GLY A 3 3.28 6.46 -1.59
N TYR A 4 2.87 6.54 -2.85
CA TYR A 4 3.79 6.36 -3.97
C TYR A 4 4.78 7.52 -4.08
N LEU A 5 5.99 7.21 -4.57
CA LEU A 5 7.07 8.16 -4.80
C LEU A 5 7.45 8.17 -6.27
N THR A 6 7.96 9.30 -6.72
CA THR A 6 8.50 9.45 -8.07
C THR A 6 9.95 9.93 -8.02
N ARG A 7 10.79 9.36 -8.87
CA ARG A 7 12.20 9.75 -8.97
C ARG A 7 12.35 10.92 -9.92
N GLY A 8 13.20 11.87 -9.54
CA GLY A 8 13.56 13.00 -10.40
C GLY A 8 12.53 14.10 -10.48
N GLY A 9 11.48 14.05 -9.67
CA GLY A 9 10.42 15.06 -9.65
C GLY A 9 9.07 14.50 -9.26
N TYR A 10 8.02 15.26 -9.51
CA TYR A 10 6.65 14.90 -9.18
C TYR A 10 5.66 15.53 -10.15
N SER A 11 4.46 14.99 -10.25
CA SER A 11 3.40 15.54 -11.09
C SER A 11 2.51 16.46 -10.29
N LYS A 12 2.22 17.65 -10.86
CA LYS A 12 1.34 18.65 -10.29
C LYS A 12 0.31 19.10 -11.32
N LYS A 13 -0.89 19.40 -10.87
CA LYS A 13 -1.94 19.97 -11.71
C LYS A 13 -1.71 21.48 -11.82
N ILE A 14 -1.43 21.98 -13.00
CA ILE A 14 -1.25 23.41 -13.31
C ILE A 14 -2.26 23.78 -14.36
N ASN A 15 -3.13 24.77 -14.07
CA ASN A 15 -4.22 25.21 -14.95
C ASN A 15 -5.07 24.04 -15.47
N GLY A 16 -5.41 23.10 -14.57
CA GLY A 16 -6.20 21.92 -14.93
C GLY A 16 -5.43 20.81 -15.65
N LYS A 17 -4.19 21.05 -16.04
CA LYS A 17 -3.34 20.11 -16.78
C LYS A 17 -2.28 19.49 -15.90
N ARG A 18 -2.14 18.17 -15.97
CA ARG A 18 -1.11 17.45 -15.20
C ARG A 18 0.26 17.69 -15.83
N THR A 19 1.17 18.27 -15.06
CA THR A 19 2.52 18.66 -15.51
C THR A 19 3.55 18.02 -14.60
N PHE A 20 4.60 17.43 -15.19
CA PHE A 20 5.73 16.90 -14.42
C PHE A 20 6.71 18.02 -14.08
N ILE A 21 6.98 18.20 -12.79
CA ILE A 21 7.95 19.16 -12.27
C ILE A 21 9.28 18.43 -12.06
N LYS A 22 10.27 18.76 -12.89
CA LYS A 22 11.63 18.21 -12.78
C LYS A 22 12.33 18.72 -11.52
N LYS A 23 12.92 17.79 -10.79
CA LYS A 23 13.77 18.03 -9.61
C LYS A 23 15.08 17.24 -9.79
N ASP A 24 15.81 17.00 -8.69
CA ASP A 24 17.04 16.22 -8.73
C ASP A 24 16.78 14.80 -9.27
N PRO A 25 17.45 14.37 -10.36
CA PRO A 25 17.24 13.07 -10.99
C PRO A 25 17.60 11.87 -10.10
N ASN A 26 18.35 12.10 -9.03
CA ASN A 26 18.81 11.06 -8.09
C ASN A 26 18.00 11.00 -6.79
N GLN A 27 16.94 11.81 -6.67
CA GLN A 27 16.12 11.90 -5.47
C GLN A 27 14.69 11.44 -5.71
N TYR A 28 14.01 11.06 -4.64
CA TYR A 28 12.61 10.66 -4.64
C TYR A 28 11.74 11.73 -4.00
N TYR A 29 10.55 11.90 -4.57
CA TYR A 29 9.60 12.93 -4.14
C TYR A 29 8.22 12.34 -3.93
N THR A 30 7.50 12.85 -2.94
CA THR A 30 6.07 12.55 -2.76
C THR A 30 5.24 13.19 -3.87
N TYR A 31 3.99 12.79 -4.00
CA TYR A 31 3.06 13.40 -4.96
C TYR A 31 2.80 14.90 -4.70
N THR A 32 3.13 15.39 -3.52
CA THR A 32 3.06 16.82 -3.14
C THR A 32 4.38 17.56 -3.32
N GLY A 33 5.44 16.87 -3.73
CA GLY A 33 6.74 17.47 -4.00
C GLY A 33 7.71 17.48 -2.83
N ALA A 34 7.40 16.80 -1.72
CA ALA A 34 8.32 16.67 -0.60
C ALA A 34 9.44 15.68 -0.93
N LEU A 35 10.69 16.05 -0.62
CA LEU A 35 11.85 15.18 -0.73
C LEU A 35 11.77 14.04 0.28
N VAL A 36 12.08 12.82 -0.14
CA VAL A 36 12.12 11.64 0.72
C VAL A 36 13.53 11.06 0.74
N ASP A 37 14.06 10.84 1.93
CA ASP A 37 15.36 10.22 2.13
C ASP A 37 15.36 8.76 1.65
N TYR A 38 16.48 8.30 1.09
CA TYR A 38 16.62 6.92 0.58
C TYR A 38 16.28 5.85 1.62
N SER A 39 16.59 6.11 2.90
CA SER A 39 16.29 5.17 4.00
C SER A 39 14.78 4.96 4.19
N GLN A 40 13.95 5.86 3.66
CA GLN A 40 12.49 5.81 3.75
C GLN A 40 11.83 5.36 2.44
N VAL A 41 12.61 4.92 1.46
CA VAL A 41 12.11 4.46 0.15
C VAL A 41 12.14 2.94 0.09
N VAL A 42 11.02 2.37 -0.35
CA VAL A 42 10.93 0.96 -0.74
C VAL A 42 10.78 0.89 -2.25
N GLU A 43 11.66 0.14 -2.91
CA GLU A 43 11.51 -0.18 -4.33
C GLU A 43 10.97 -1.59 -4.51
N LEU A 44 9.84 -1.70 -5.20
CA LEU A 44 9.23 -2.98 -5.54
C LEU A 44 9.85 -3.53 -6.84
N LYS A 45 10.04 -4.83 -6.91
CA LYS A 45 10.50 -5.51 -8.14
C LYS A 45 9.45 -5.42 -9.25
N THR A 46 8.18 -5.51 -8.90
CA THR A 46 7.05 -5.39 -9.82
C THR A 46 6.24 -4.15 -9.43
N PRO A 47 5.86 -3.29 -10.38
CA PRO A 47 5.06 -2.11 -10.07
C PRO A 47 3.74 -2.48 -9.39
N PHE A 48 3.36 -1.69 -8.41
CA PHE A 48 2.03 -1.74 -7.79
C PHE A 48 1.31 -0.43 -8.08
N ARG A 49 0.10 -0.50 -8.63
CA ARG A 49 -0.66 0.68 -9.07
C ARG A 49 0.14 1.63 -9.98
N GLY A 50 1.03 1.06 -10.81
CA GLY A 50 1.86 1.80 -11.75
C GLY A 50 3.13 2.43 -11.15
N TYR A 51 3.43 2.17 -9.88
CA TYR A 51 4.60 2.75 -9.19
C TYR A 51 5.48 1.65 -8.57
N THR A 52 6.78 1.81 -8.69
CA THR A 52 7.78 0.93 -8.07
C THR A 52 8.31 1.47 -6.74
N ALA A 53 8.37 2.79 -6.59
CA ALA A 53 8.90 3.44 -5.40
C ALA A 53 7.78 3.89 -4.46
N TRP A 54 7.93 3.56 -3.17
CA TRP A 54 6.92 3.79 -2.13
C TRP A 54 7.56 4.29 -0.85
N HIS A 55 6.82 5.12 -0.12
CA HIS A 55 7.24 5.54 1.21
C HIS A 55 7.12 4.38 2.19
N LYS A 56 8.23 4.04 2.84
CA LYS A 56 8.33 2.91 3.75
C LYS A 56 7.39 3.05 4.95
N TYR A 57 6.66 1.99 5.26
CA TYR A 57 6.03 1.85 6.57
C TYR A 57 7.10 1.53 7.61
N SER A 58 7.10 2.24 8.74
CA SER A 58 8.02 1.96 9.82
C SER A 58 7.63 0.66 10.56
N ASP A 59 8.62 0.06 11.23
CA ASP A 59 8.36 -1.12 12.09
C ASP A 59 7.32 -0.80 13.17
N ALA A 60 7.35 0.41 13.71
CA ALA A 60 6.37 0.87 14.70
C ALA A 60 4.95 0.94 14.11
N GLN A 61 4.80 1.40 12.87
CA GLN A 61 3.51 1.42 12.18
C GLN A 61 2.98 0.01 11.95
N ILE A 62 3.82 -0.92 11.48
CA ILE A 62 3.41 -2.30 11.24
C ILE A 62 3.05 -2.99 12.56
N LYS A 63 3.81 -2.76 13.63
CA LYS A 63 3.52 -3.28 14.96
C LYS A 63 2.18 -2.75 15.51
N SER A 64 1.92 -1.47 15.33
CA SER A 64 0.66 -0.85 15.75
C SER A 64 -0.53 -1.37 14.95
N LEU A 65 -0.34 -1.55 13.64
CA LEU A 65 -1.35 -2.14 12.77
C LEU A 65 -1.66 -3.58 13.18
N HIS A 66 -0.65 -4.38 13.48
CA HIS A 66 -0.83 -5.75 13.98
C HIS A 66 -1.68 -5.78 15.25
N ALA A 67 -1.33 -4.97 16.25
CA ALA A 67 -2.10 -4.87 17.50
C ALA A 67 -3.55 -4.42 17.24
N TRP A 68 -3.74 -3.47 16.35
CA TRP A 68 -5.07 -3.00 15.96
C TRP A 68 -5.90 -4.09 15.28
N ILE A 69 -5.32 -4.85 14.36
CA ILE A 69 -6.00 -5.97 13.68
C ILE A 69 -6.46 -7.02 14.68
N LEU A 70 -5.59 -7.41 15.62
CA LEU A 70 -5.95 -8.36 16.68
C LEU A 70 -7.12 -7.84 17.53
N PHE A 71 -7.07 -6.56 17.91
CA PHE A 71 -8.11 -5.93 18.72
C PHE A 71 -9.47 -5.91 18.00
N ILE A 72 -9.51 -5.43 16.74
CA ILE A 72 -10.80 -5.37 16.00
C ILE A 72 -11.32 -6.77 15.67
N GLY A 73 -10.43 -7.71 15.37
CA GLY A 73 -10.78 -9.10 15.11
C GLY A 73 -11.54 -9.73 16.28
N GLU A 74 -11.03 -9.51 17.48
CA GLU A 74 -11.68 -10.01 18.73
C GLU A 74 -12.96 -9.24 19.02
N ARG A 75 -12.90 -7.89 19.04
CA ARG A 75 -14.05 -7.04 19.38
C ARG A 75 -15.25 -7.28 18.46
N ASP A 76 -15.01 -7.38 17.15
CA ASP A 76 -16.04 -7.41 16.12
C ASP A 76 -16.28 -8.82 15.57
N SER A 77 -15.64 -9.85 16.15
CA SER A 77 -15.73 -11.26 15.72
C SER A 77 -15.39 -11.45 14.24
N ILE A 78 -14.34 -10.75 13.76
CA ILE A 78 -13.85 -10.86 12.40
C ILE A 78 -12.77 -11.94 12.34
N ASP A 79 -12.90 -12.89 11.42
CA ASP A 79 -11.80 -13.82 11.12
C ASP A 79 -10.71 -13.08 10.33
N ILE A 80 -9.72 -12.57 11.06
CA ILE A 80 -8.62 -11.76 10.52
C ILE A 80 -7.65 -12.55 9.63
N ARG A 81 -7.77 -13.88 9.56
CA ARG A 81 -6.96 -14.74 8.69
C ARG A 81 -7.56 -14.87 7.31
N LYS A 82 -8.83 -14.51 7.15
CA LYS A 82 -9.55 -14.54 5.88
C LYS A 82 -9.35 -13.27 5.07
N GLY A 83 -9.50 -13.37 3.76
CA GLY A 83 -9.36 -12.27 2.82
C GLY A 83 -7.91 -11.98 2.48
N LEU A 84 -7.44 -10.77 2.75
CA LEU A 84 -6.09 -10.33 2.38
C LEU A 84 -4.97 -11.27 2.88
N PRO A 85 -4.95 -11.73 4.14
CA PRO A 85 -3.90 -12.63 4.61
C PRO A 85 -3.85 -13.96 3.85
N GLU A 86 -4.99 -14.54 3.53
CA GLU A 86 -5.05 -15.75 2.68
C GLU A 86 -4.46 -15.49 1.29
N TRP A 87 -4.84 -14.38 0.67
CA TRP A 87 -4.38 -14.04 -0.68
C TRP A 87 -2.88 -13.71 -0.70
N VAL A 88 -2.37 -13.05 0.33
CA VAL A 88 -0.93 -12.78 0.44
C VAL A 88 -0.15 -14.08 0.65
N LYS A 89 -0.66 -14.98 1.45
CA LYS A 89 -0.06 -16.31 1.65
C LYS A 89 -0.02 -17.14 0.37
N GLU A 90 -1.07 -17.06 -0.45
CA GLU A 90 -1.20 -17.80 -1.70
C GLU A 90 -0.38 -17.20 -2.84
N LYS A 91 -0.42 -15.87 -3.00
CA LYS A 91 0.09 -15.19 -4.20
C LYS A 91 0.92 -13.93 -3.93
N GLY A 92 1.36 -13.72 -2.69
CA GLY A 92 2.24 -12.60 -2.32
C GLY A 92 1.62 -11.24 -2.60
N ALA A 93 2.39 -10.36 -3.23
CA ALA A 93 1.99 -8.99 -3.54
C ALA A 93 0.71 -8.88 -4.37
N GLU A 94 0.41 -9.86 -5.23
CA GLU A 94 -0.82 -9.90 -6.01
C GLU A 94 -2.08 -9.98 -5.14
N GLY A 95 -1.95 -10.42 -3.88
CA GLY A 95 -3.03 -10.41 -2.90
C GLY A 95 -3.60 -9.01 -2.62
N PHE A 96 -2.83 -7.97 -2.86
CA PHE A 96 -3.24 -6.57 -2.70
C PHE A 96 -4.04 -6.02 -3.90
N GLU A 97 -4.10 -6.76 -5.01
CA GLU A 97 -4.81 -6.31 -6.20
C GLU A 97 -6.33 -6.32 -6.02
N PHE A 98 -7.02 -5.65 -6.95
CA PHE A 98 -8.48 -5.59 -6.96
C PHE A 98 -9.08 -7.01 -7.02
N ASN A 99 -10.07 -7.24 -6.19
CA ASN A 99 -10.82 -8.49 -6.13
C ASN A 99 -12.31 -8.19 -6.27
N SER A 100 -12.94 -8.71 -7.32
CA SER A 100 -14.35 -8.43 -7.60
C SER A 100 -15.30 -8.93 -6.51
N ASP A 101 -15.00 -10.07 -5.89
CA ASP A 101 -15.83 -10.61 -4.81
C ASP A 101 -15.72 -9.74 -3.54
N ALA A 102 -14.53 -9.16 -3.28
CA ALA A 102 -14.37 -8.17 -2.23
C ALA A 102 -15.17 -6.90 -2.53
N TYR A 103 -15.10 -6.42 -3.77
CA TYR A 103 -15.88 -5.25 -4.22
C TYR A 103 -17.39 -5.44 -4.02
N TYR A 104 -17.92 -6.61 -4.34
CA TYR A 104 -19.34 -6.94 -4.19
C TYR A 104 -19.71 -7.40 -2.77
N GLY A 105 -18.81 -7.33 -1.80
CA GLY A 105 -19.09 -7.69 -0.41
C GLY A 105 -19.29 -9.19 -0.16
N LYS A 106 -18.84 -10.04 -1.08
CA LYS A 106 -18.96 -11.50 -0.96
C LYS A 106 -17.88 -12.14 -0.09
N VAL A 107 -16.78 -11.41 0.16
CA VAL A 107 -15.68 -11.86 0.99
C VAL A 107 -15.80 -11.24 2.38
N LYS A 108 -15.69 -12.08 3.40
CA LYS A 108 -15.61 -11.66 4.80
C LYS A 108 -14.19 -11.82 5.29
N GLY A 109 -13.76 -10.96 6.22
CA GLY A 109 -12.43 -11.00 6.79
C GLY A 109 -11.72 -9.66 6.69
N LEU A 110 -10.42 -9.69 6.65
CA LEU A 110 -9.57 -8.51 6.52
C LEU A 110 -9.37 -8.16 5.04
N LEU A 111 -9.66 -6.92 4.67
CA LEU A 111 -9.51 -6.45 3.30
C LEU A 111 -8.66 -5.18 3.27
N ASN A 112 -7.94 -5.00 2.17
CA ASN A 112 -7.24 -3.76 1.87
C ASN A 112 -8.12 -2.85 1.01
N HIS A 113 -7.90 -1.56 1.07
CA HIS A 113 -8.60 -0.58 0.26
C HIS A 113 -8.47 -0.87 -1.24
N THR A 114 -7.28 -1.31 -1.66
CA THR A 114 -7.00 -1.69 -3.05
C THR A 114 -7.73 -2.96 -3.51
N ASN A 115 -8.12 -3.83 -2.59
CA ASN A 115 -8.94 -5.00 -2.93
C ASN A 115 -10.35 -4.62 -3.37
N THR A 116 -10.89 -3.55 -2.82
CA THR A 116 -12.27 -3.12 -3.06
C THR A 116 -12.38 -1.97 -4.06
N ARG A 117 -11.28 -1.27 -4.38
CA ARG A 117 -11.29 -0.12 -5.27
C ARG A 117 -10.04 -0.04 -6.14
N LYS A 118 -10.25 0.10 -7.45
CA LYS A 118 -9.16 0.21 -8.43
C LYS A 118 -8.44 1.57 -8.39
N ASP A 119 -9.09 2.60 -7.85
CA ASP A 119 -8.58 3.97 -7.76
C ASP A 119 -7.84 4.28 -6.46
N LYS A 120 -7.62 3.27 -5.60
CA LYS A 120 -6.90 3.42 -4.33
C LYS A 120 -5.49 2.85 -4.42
N PHE A 121 -4.61 3.41 -3.58
CA PHE A 121 -3.16 3.13 -3.56
C PHE A 121 -2.68 2.56 -2.24
N ASP A 122 -3.49 2.63 -1.22
CA ASP A 122 -3.18 2.19 0.14
C ASP A 122 -3.88 0.87 0.48
N MET A 123 -3.20 -0.05 1.09
CA MET A 123 -1.78 -0.10 1.41
C MET A 123 -1.03 -0.80 0.27
N PHE A 124 0.24 -0.46 0.07
CA PHE A 124 1.08 -1.16 -0.88
C PHE A 124 1.75 -2.40 -0.25
N PRO A 125 2.15 -3.41 -1.05
CA PRO A 125 2.68 -4.69 -0.55
C PRO A 125 4.16 -4.59 -0.14
N GLN A 126 4.45 -3.88 0.95
CA GLN A 126 5.77 -3.92 1.57
C GLN A 126 6.03 -5.29 2.18
N GLN A 127 7.25 -5.82 2.06
CA GLN A 127 7.57 -7.17 2.49
C GLN A 127 7.25 -7.41 3.99
N GLU A 128 7.65 -6.48 4.85
CA GLU A 128 7.42 -6.61 6.29
C GLU A 128 5.93 -6.57 6.64
N LEU A 129 5.13 -5.83 5.87
CA LEU A 129 3.67 -5.83 6.00
C LEU A 129 3.09 -7.19 5.59
N MET A 130 3.55 -7.75 4.47
CA MET A 130 3.12 -9.08 4.03
C MET A 130 3.48 -10.17 5.04
N ASP A 131 4.70 -10.12 5.58
CA ASP A 131 5.16 -11.06 6.61
C ASP A 131 4.27 -11.00 7.86
N MET A 132 3.91 -9.80 8.30
CA MET A 132 2.98 -9.61 9.42
C MET A 132 1.61 -10.20 9.12
N LEU A 133 1.05 -9.96 7.94
CA LEU A 133 -0.26 -10.49 7.53
C LEU A 133 -0.26 -12.02 7.48
N ILE A 134 0.81 -12.64 6.99
CA ILE A 134 0.95 -14.11 6.95
C ILE A 134 1.04 -14.69 8.37
N SER A 135 1.59 -13.94 9.32
CA SER A 135 1.76 -14.38 10.71
C SER A 135 0.49 -14.37 11.54
N LEU A 136 -0.58 -13.76 11.05
CA LEU A 136 -1.88 -13.74 11.74
C LEU A 136 -2.50 -15.14 11.77
#